data_317c67f6439ab7d66adf3575884bbb02
#
_entry.id   317c67f6439ab7d66adf3575884bbb02
#
_cell.length_a   1.000
_cell.length_b   1.000
_cell.length_c   1.000
_cell.angle_alpha   90.00
_cell.angle_beta   90.00
_cell.angle_gamma   90.00
#
_symmetry.space_group_name_H-M   'P 1'
#
loop_
_entity.id
_entity.type
_entity.pdbx_description
1 polymer ?
#
loop_
_entity_poly.entity_id
_entity_poly.type
_entity_poly.pdbx_seq_one_letter_code
_entity_poly.pdbx_strand_id
1 'polypeptide(L)'
;SCESKFPKSQIIDGFRVQNKGSTFKTRDINGFQHEAEVILINRRFDLCLLQVSNVLMNPPILKLANKEPTRGETVTNMAAPHGLFWPGTVLIFKGQFSGYHNRGYSVYTIPTKPGSSGSPIINKDNKLIGMIFAGYGMMENIGLSSPLVAIKVFLKKATAKGEMKLWEKGNQPRLGTQVDRIW
;
A
#
# COMPACT_ATOMS: atom_id res chain seq x y z
N SER A 1 2.94 9.34 4.65
CA SER A 1 3.84 8.37 5.29
C SER A 1 3.28 7.93 6.63
N CYS A 2 3.34 6.63 6.94
CA CYS A 2 2.93 6.10 8.25
C CYS A 2 3.83 6.60 9.40
N GLU A 3 5.02 7.07 9.11
CA GLU A 3 6.00 7.50 10.13
C GLU A 3 5.66 8.80 10.86
N SER A 4 5.03 9.75 10.20
CA SER A 4 4.84 11.11 10.73
C SER A 4 3.86 11.22 11.90
N LYS A 5 3.10 10.16 12.20
CA LYS A 5 2.00 10.19 13.17
C LYS A 5 2.20 9.33 14.43
N PHE A 6 3.38 8.68 14.60
CA PHE A 6 3.57 7.71 15.69
C PHE A 6 4.75 8.00 16.60
N PRO A 7 4.59 7.90 17.93
CA PRO A 7 5.70 8.03 18.89
C PRO A 7 6.70 6.88 18.73
N LYS A 8 7.96 7.14 19.14
CA LYS A 8 9.05 6.15 19.10
C LYS A 8 8.71 4.97 20.02
N SER A 9 8.41 3.80 19.48
CA SER A 9 8.22 2.54 20.19
C SER A 9 9.14 1.47 19.61
N GLN A 10 9.36 0.38 20.35
CA GLN A 10 10.36 -0.65 20.09
C GLN A 10 10.38 -1.18 18.65
N ILE A 11 11.58 -1.24 18.06
CA ILE A 11 11.83 -1.82 16.74
C ILE A 11 12.34 -3.24 16.96
N ILE A 12 11.63 -4.25 16.44
CA ILE A 12 12.10 -5.62 16.38
C ILE A 12 12.25 -5.97 14.90
N ASP A 13 13.48 -6.30 14.45
CA ASP A 13 13.80 -6.69 13.06
C ASP A 13 13.34 -5.71 11.97
N GLY A 14 13.42 -4.41 12.23
CA GLY A 14 12.95 -3.39 11.29
C GLY A 14 11.43 -3.27 11.16
N PHE A 15 10.68 -3.98 12.01
CA PHE A 15 9.22 -3.89 12.11
C PHE A 15 8.82 -3.26 13.44
N ARG A 16 7.84 -2.41 13.39
CA ARG A 16 7.24 -1.83 14.59
C ARG A 16 5.90 -2.50 14.85
N VAL A 17 5.77 -3.10 16.04
CA VAL A 17 4.47 -3.48 16.60
C VAL A 17 3.96 -2.28 17.38
N GLN A 18 2.79 -1.80 17.04
CA GLN A 18 2.20 -0.66 17.72
C GLN A 18 1.42 -1.09 18.96
N ASN A 19 1.44 -0.22 20.00
CA ASN A 19 0.50 -0.36 21.11
C ASN A 19 -0.93 -0.20 20.58
N LYS A 20 -1.84 -1.07 21.01
CA LYS A 20 -3.28 -0.96 20.75
C LYS A 20 -3.75 0.45 21.08
N GLY A 21 -4.41 1.13 20.14
CA GLY A 21 -5.04 2.41 20.40
C GLY A 21 -4.88 3.51 19.36
N SER A 22 -4.04 3.35 18.34
CA SER A 22 -3.99 4.34 17.26
C SER A 22 -5.02 4.00 16.20
N THR A 23 -6.14 4.70 16.22
CA THR A 23 -7.20 4.58 15.21
C THR A 23 -7.06 5.67 14.16
N PHE A 24 -7.43 5.31 12.93
CA PHE A 24 -7.52 6.21 11.78
C PHE A 24 -8.91 6.10 11.19
N LYS A 25 -9.34 7.18 10.58
CA LYS A 25 -10.51 7.15 9.70
C LYS A 25 -10.06 6.84 8.28
N THR A 26 -10.62 5.82 7.70
CA THR A 26 -10.52 5.47 6.28
C THR A 26 -11.84 5.80 5.59
N ARG A 27 -11.82 5.92 4.28
CA ARG A 27 -13.01 6.15 3.48
C ARG A 27 -13.04 5.15 2.32
N ASP A 28 -14.17 4.52 2.09
CA ASP A 28 -14.36 3.60 0.97
C ASP A 28 -14.72 4.35 -0.32
N ILE A 29 -14.81 3.62 -1.44
CA ILE A 29 -15.13 4.17 -2.76
C ILE A 29 -16.49 4.89 -2.81
N ASN A 30 -17.41 4.55 -1.94
CA ASN A 30 -18.74 5.17 -1.86
C ASN A 30 -18.76 6.41 -0.95
N GLY A 31 -17.64 6.69 -0.26
CA GLY A 31 -17.49 7.82 0.64
C GLY A 31 -17.81 7.52 2.11
N PHE A 32 -18.17 6.28 2.46
CA PHE A 32 -18.42 5.89 3.86
C PHE A 32 -17.12 5.85 4.65
N GLN A 33 -17.18 6.36 5.87
CA GLN A 33 -16.03 6.34 6.77
C GLN A 33 -16.01 5.08 7.62
N HIS A 34 -14.81 4.51 7.81
CA HIS A 34 -14.55 3.35 8.64
C HIS A 34 -13.39 3.64 9.59
N GLU A 35 -13.42 3.03 10.78
CA GLU A 35 -12.27 3.06 11.68
C GLU A 35 -11.27 1.99 11.29
N ALA A 36 -9.99 2.34 11.36
CA ALA A 36 -8.89 1.45 11.06
C ALA A 36 -7.84 1.49 12.18
N GLU A 37 -7.36 0.33 12.59
CA GLU A 37 -6.29 0.16 13.57
C GLU A 37 -5.01 -0.28 12.88
N VAL A 38 -3.86 0.28 13.27
CA VAL A 38 -2.56 -0.15 12.76
C VAL A 38 -2.13 -1.43 13.45
N ILE A 39 -1.92 -2.48 12.67
CA ILE A 39 -1.49 -3.80 13.14
C ILE A 39 0.02 -3.96 13.06
N LEU A 40 0.64 -3.54 11.95
CA LEU A 40 2.06 -3.72 11.70
C LEU A 40 2.63 -2.61 10.82
N ILE A 41 3.89 -2.20 11.09
CA ILE A 41 4.60 -1.19 10.28
C ILE A 41 5.97 -1.73 9.87
N ASN A 42 6.36 -1.51 8.62
CA ASN A 42 7.72 -1.65 8.13
C ASN A 42 8.24 -0.28 7.66
N ARG A 43 9.13 0.33 8.45
CA ARG A 43 9.68 1.66 8.16
C ARG A 43 10.61 1.69 6.95
N ARG A 44 11.37 0.61 6.72
CA ARG A 44 12.34 0.56 5.62
C ARG A 44 11.66 0.72 4.26
N PHE A 45 10.48 0.14 4.10
CA PHE A 45 9.73 0.16 2.84
C PHE A 45 8.42 0.95 2.92
N ASP A 46 8.20 1.71 4.02
CA ASP A 46 7.00 2.52 4.29
C ASP A 46 5.68 1.74 4.10
N LEU A 47 5.66 0.49 4.60
CA LEU A 47 4.48 -0.38 4.56
C LEU A 47 3.75 -0.37 5.89
N CYS A 48 2.42 -0.34 5.83
CA CYS A 48 1.56 -0.37 6.98
C CYS A 48 0.40 -1.35 6.76
N LEU A 49 0.17 -2.25 7.71
CA LEU A 49 -1.00 -3.13 7.74
C LEU A 49 -2.06 -2.52 8.66
N LEU A 50 -3.26 -2.38 8.13
CA LEU A 50 -4.41 -1.85 8.85
C LEU A 50 -5.49 -2.93 8.98
N GLN A 51 -6.15 -2.97 10.13
CA GLN A 51 -7.41 -3.68 10.31
C GLN A 51 -8.53 -2.64 10.26
N VAL A 52 -9.47 -2.81 9.32
CA VAL A 52 -10.61 -1.90 9.16
C VAL A 52 -11.86 -2.57 9.74
N SER A 53 -12.58 -1.84 10.60
CA SER A 53 -13.80 -2.30 11.24
C SER A 53 -15.04 -1.94 10.41
N ASN A 54 -16.10 -2.76 10.53
CA ASN A 54 -17.42 -2.45 9.97
C ASN A 54 -17.47 -2.20 8.46
N VAL A 55 -16.66 -2.92 7.70
CA VAL A 55 -16.75 -2.88 6.23
C VAL A 55 -18.00 -3.62 5.79
N LEU A 56 -19.02 -2.88 5.35
CA LEU A 56 -20.32 -3.42 4.94
C LEU A 56 -20.27 -4.21 3.62
N MET A 57 -19.24 -3.99 2.82
CA MET A 57 -19.04 -4.66 1.53
C MET A 57 -17.79 -5.54 1.58
N ASN A 58 -17.82 -6.68 0.88
CA ASN A 58 -16.62 -7.46 0.62
C ASN A 58 -15.88 -6.87 -0.58
N PRO A 59 -14.87 -6.01 -0.37
CA PRO A 59 -14.12 -5.45 -1.49
C PRO A 59 -13.39 -6.56 -2.24
N PRO A 60 -13.20 -6.42 -3.55
CA PRO A 60 -12.44 -7.39 -4.32
C PRO A 60 -11.00 -7.48 -3.79
N ILE A 61 -10.50 -8.71 -3.67
CA ILE A 61 -9.14 -8.96 -3.18
C ILE A 61 -8.14 -8.73 -4.32
N LEU A 62 -7.24 -7.79 -4.13
CA LEU A 62 -6.12 -7.59 -5.04
C LEU A 62 -5.03 -8.65 -4.80
N LYS A 63 -4.82 -9.53 -5.77
CA LYS A 63 -3.83 -10.60 -5.69
C LYS A 63 -2.42 -10.08 -5.92
N LEU A 64 -1.43 -10.64 -5.22
CA LEU A 64 -0.02 -10.38 -5.48
C LEU A 64 0.42 -11.02 -6.79
N ALA A 65 1.30 -10.36 -7.52
CA ALA A 65 1.97 -10.97 -8.65
C ALA A 65 2.94 -12.08 -8.20
N ASN A 66 3.16 -13.07 -9.05
CA ASN A 66 4.09 -14.16 -8.75
C ASN A 66 5.55 -13.73 -8.93
N LYS A 67 5.80 -12.84 -9.90
CA LYS A 67 7.14 -12.38 -10.31
C LYS A 67 7.25 -10.87 -10.18
N GLU A 68 8.47 -10.39 -9.93
CA GLU A 68 8.81 -8.98 -10.02
C GLU A 68 8.58 -8.46 -11.46
N PRO A 69 8.27 -7.16 -11.62
CA PRO A 69 8.10 -6.58 -12.94
C PRO A 69 9.43 -6.54 -13.72
N THR A 70 9.34 -6.62 -15.04
CA THR A 70 10.48 -6.43 -15.95
C THR A 70 10.58 -4.97 -16.41
N ARG A 71 11.80 -4.47 -16.67
CA ARG A 71 12.01 -3.10 -17.17
C ARG A 71 11.20 -2.87 -18.44
N GLY A 72 10.54 -1.72 -18.52
CA GLY A 72 9.63 -1.36 -19.61
C GLY A 72 8.24 -1.97 -19.49
N GLU A 73 7.98 -2.84 -18.50
CA GLU A 73 6.63 -3.39 -18.30
C GLU A 73 5.65 -2.26 -17.97
N THR A 74 4.54 -2.23 -18.74
CA THR A 74 3.45 -1.28 -18.50
C THR A 74 2.72 -1.61 -17.21
N VAL A 75 2.49 -0.60 -16.40
CA VAL A 75 1.84 -0.71 -15.11
C VAL A 75 0.75 0.35 -14.96
N THR A 76 -0.16 0.08 -14.05
CA THR A 76 -1.27 0.98 -13.72
C THR A 76 -1.20 1.30 -12.22
N ASN A 77 -1.39 2.57 -11.87
CA ASN A 77 -1.52 3.04 -10.50
C ASN A 77 -2.90 3.67 -10.31
N MET A 78 -3.55 3.35 -9.21
CA MET A 78 -4.81 3.95 -8.79
C MET A 78 -4.54 4.80 -7.56
N ALA A 79 -4.66 6.13 -7.69
CA ALA A 79 -4.24 7.06 -6.64
C ALA A 79 -5.20 8.25 -6.49
N ALA A 80 -5.06 8.94 -5.34
CA ALA A 80 -5.77 10.17 -5.02
C ALA A 80 -4.78 11.32 -4.74
N PRO A 81 -4.12 11.85 -5.77
CA PRO A 81 -3.21 12.97 -5.60
C PRO A 81 -3.94 14.16 -4.98
N HIS A 82 -3.29 14.81 -4.01
CA HIS A 82 -3.84 15.94 -3.25
C HIS A 82 -5.15 15.64 -2.50
N GLY A 83 -5.44 14.35 -2.23
CA GLY A 83 -6.69 13.95 -1.59
C GLY A 83 -7.91 14.13 -2.48
N LEU A 84 -7.71 14.18 -3.80
CA LEU A 84 -8.78 14.32 -4.78
C LEU A 84 -9.65 13.07 -4.76
N PHE A 85 -10.86 13.22 -4.21
CA PHE A 85 -11.81 12.13 -4.05
C PHE A 85 -13.23 12.57 -4.38
N TRP A 86 -13.87 11.81 -5.24
CA TRP A 86 -15.32 11.86 -5.46
C TRP A 86 -15.86 10.44 -5.34
N PRO A 87 -16.97 10.21 -4.62
CA PRO A 87 -17.59 8.90 -4.55
C PRO A 87 -17.77 8.27 -5.93
N GLY A 88 -17.35 7.01 -6.07
CA GLY A 88 -17.39 6.29 -7.35
C GLY A 88 -16.28 6.63 -8.34
N THR A 89 -15.35 7.54 -8.01
CA THR A 89 -14.28 7.96 -8.93
C THR A 89 -12.92 7.53 -8.41
N VAL A 90 -12.12 6.90 -9.27
CA VAL A 90 -10.71 6.54 -9.02
C VAL A 90 -9.86 7.07 -10.15
N LEU A 91 -8.83 7.87 -9.82
CA LEU A 91 -7.88 8.34 -10.81
C LEU A 91 -6.89 7.23 -11.16
N ILE A 92 -6.75 6.97 -12.46
CA ILE A 92 -5.92 5.90 -13.00
C ILE A 92 -4.75 6.52 -13.77
N PHE A 93 -3.53 6.18 -13.36
CA PHE A 93 -2.30 6.61 -14.02
C PHE A 93 -1.61 5.41 -14.64
N LYS A 94 -1.12 5.56 -15.87
CA LYS A 94 -0.31 4.55 -16.55
C LYS A 94 1.15 4.98 -16.58
N GLY A 95 2.04 4.02 -16.51
CA GLY A 95 3.49 4.24 -16.61
C GLY A 95 4.21 2.92 -16.83
N GLN A 96 5.52 2.92 -16.60
CA GLN A 96 6.38 1.76 -16.81
C GLN A 96 7.28 1.52 -15.61
N PHE A 97 7.62 0.26 -15.37
CA PHE A 97 8.66 -0.10 -14.42
C PHE A 97 10.04 0.24 -15.01
N SER A 98 10.79 1.09 -14.33
CA SER A 98 12.12 1.55 -14.77
C SER A 98 13.28 0.75 -14.20
N GLY A 99 13.07 0.05 -13.07
CA GLY A 99 14.10 -0.70 -12.37
C GLY A 99 14.09 -0.45 -10.87
N TYR A 100 15.24 -0.68 -10.24
CA TYR A 100 15.41 -0.50 -8.81
C TYR A 100 16.39 0.63 -8.48
N HIS A 101 16.05 1.41 -7.50
CA HIS A 101 16.96 2.37 -6.86
C HIS A 101 18.01 1.60 -6.04
N ASN A 102 19.19 2.20 -5.78
CA ASN A 102 20.29 1.59 -5.02
C ASN A 102 19.90 1.16 -3.59
N ARG A 103 18.86 1.74 -3.00
CA ARG A 103 18.28 1.34 -1.70
C ARG A 103 17.26 0.20 -1.81
N GLY A 104 17.05 -0.36 -3.01
CA GLY A 104 16.13 -1.48 -3.25
C GLY A 104 14.66 -1.09 -3.43
N TYR A 105 14.35 0.20 -3.62
CA TYR A 105 13.00 0.65 -3.98
C TYR A 105 12.74 0.44 -5.47
N SER A 106 11.52 0.10 -5.83
CA SER A 106 11.09 0.07 -7.23
C SER A 106 10.85 1.49 -7.75
N VAL A 107 11.26 1.74 -8.99
CA VAL A 107 11.12 3.03 -9.69
C VAL A 107 10.18 2.87 -10.87
N TYR A 108 9.23 3.79 -10.98
CA TYR A 108 8.22 3.80 -12.05
C TYR A 108 8.08 5.18 -12.67
N THR A 109 7.78 5.24 -13.98
CA THR A 109 7.42 6.49 -14.67
C THR A 109 5.93 6.81 -14.46
N ILE A 110 5.54 6.99 -13.21
CA ILE A 110 4.15 7.28 -12.82
C ILE A 110 4.12 8.66 -12.16
N PRO A 111 3.20 9.55 -12.56
CA PRO A 111 2.98 10.80 -11.86
C PRO A 111 2.66 10.55 -10.39
N THR A 112 3.44 11.18 -9.51
CA THR A 112 3.29 10.98 -8.06
C THR A 112 3.28 12.34 -7.36
N LYS A 113 2.20 12.62 -6.65
CA LYS A 113 1.98 13.86 -5.89
C LYS A 113 1.64 13.51 -4.43
N PRO A 114 1.72 14.46 -3.49
CA PRO A 114 1.20 14.28 -2.14
C PRO A 114 -0.22 13.71 -2.17
N GLY A 115 -0.50 12.69 -1.36
CA GLY A 115 -1.76 11.93 -1.41
C GLY A 115 -1.68 10.64 -2.23
N SER A 116 -0.69 10.46 -3.12
CA SER A 116 -0.49 9.20 -3.85
C SER A 116 0.16 8.09 -3.00
N SER A 117 0.71 8.40 -1.83
CA SER A 117 1.33 7.41 -0.95
C SER A 117 0.32 6.38 -0.47
N GLY A 118 0.69 5.08 -0.53
CA GLY A 118 -0.18 3.95 -0.22
C GLY A 118 -0.94 3.40 -1.44
N SER A 119 -0.87 4.08 -2.59
CA SER A 119 -1.57 3.63 -3.79
C SER A 119 -0.93 2.38 -4.40
N PRO A 120 -1.75 1.42 -4.88
CA PRO A 120 -1.27 0.20 -5.48
C PRO A 120 -0.75 0.44 -6.90
N ILE A 121 0.31 -0.28 -7.25
CA ILE A 121 0.75 -0.45 -8.64
C ILE A 121 0.41 -1.87 -9.06
N ILE A 122 -0.35 -2.00 -10.14
CA ILE A 122 -0.77 -3.28 -10.70
C ILE A 122 -0.17 -3.49 -12.09
N ASN A 123 0.08 -4.75 -12.42
CA ASN A 123 0.52 -5.16 -13.75
C ASN A 123 -0.68 -5.37 -14.71
N LYS A 124 -0.39 -5.76 -15.95
CA LYS A 124 -1.41 -6.06 -16.98
C LYS A 124 -2.41 -7.17 -16.58
N ASP A 125 -2.03 -8.05 -15.65
CA ASP A 125 -2.88 -9.14 -15.14
C ASP A 125 -3.68 -8.72 -13.89
N ASN A 126 -3.79 -7.41 -13.62
CA ASN A 126 -4.44 -6.83 -12.44
C ASN A 126 -3.89 -7.40 -11.11
N LYS A 127 -2.58 -7.66 -11.04
CA LYS A 127 -1.93 -8.14 -9.82
C LYS A 127 -1.02 -7.08 -9.24
N LEU A 128 -1.00 -6.96 -7.92
CA LEU A 128 -0.16 -6.02 -7.19
C LEU A 128 1.32 -6.36 -7.37
N ILE A 129 2.10 -5.35 -7.77
CA ILE A 129 3.55 -5.42 -7.95
C ILE A 129 4.31 -4.38 -7.12
N GLY A 130 3.63 -3.41 -6.56
CA GLY A 130 4.24 -2.36 -5.75
C GLY A 130 3.21 -1.47 -5.05
N MET A 131 3.70 -0.65 -4.11
CA MET A 131 2.90 0.38 -3.44
C MET A 131 3.70 1.68 -3.38
N ILE A 132 3.14 2.74 -3.95
CA ILE A 132 3.78 4.08 -3.95
C ILE A 132 3.95 4.57 -2.50
N PHE A 133 5.12 5.11 -2.19
CA PHE A 133 5.36 5.80 -0.92
C PHE A 133 5.95 7.20 -1.09
N ALA A 134 6.59 7.50 -2.24
CA ALA A 134 7.18 8.81 -2.52
C ALA A 134 7.24 9.10 -4.02
N GLY A 135 7.32 10.38 -4.35
CA GLY A 135 7.77 10.87 -5.65
C GLY A 135 9.25 11.26 -5.60
N TYR A 136 9.91 11.33 -6.75
CA TYR A 136 11.26 11.86 -6.84
C TYR A 136 11.19 13.39 -7.02
N GLY A 137 11.50 14.13 -5.95
CA GLY A 137 11.16 15.54 -5.75
C GLY A 137 11.40 16.52 -6.90
N MET A 138 12.39 16.26 -7.77
CA MET A 138 12.73 17.12 -8.92
C MET A 138 12.06 16.65 -10.23
N MET A 139 11.43 15.47 -10.26
CA MET A 139 10.82 14.88 -11.46
C MET A 139 9.38 14.42 -11.14
N GLU A 140 8.43 15.16 -11.67
CA GLU A 140 6.99 14.95 -11.35
C GLU A 140 6.44 13.58 -11.76
N ASN A 141 7.09 12.92 -12.72
CA ASN A 141 6.63 11.67 -13.32
C ASN A 141 7.44 10.45 -12.83
N ILE A 142 8.12 10.55 -11.68
CA ILE A 142 8.86 9.44 -11.11
C ILE A 142 8.27 9.08 -9.75
N GLY A 143 7.73 7.88 -9.66
CA GLY A 143 7.22 7.28 -8.43
C GLY A 143 8.19 6.26 -7.84
N LEU A 144 8.41 6.33 -6.53
CA LEU A 144 9.13 5.33 -5.75
C LEU A 144 8.14 4.44 -5.01
N SER A 145 8.40 3.14 -5.05
CA SER A 145 7.49 2.14 -4.51
C SER A 145 8.22 1.09 -3.67
N SER A 146 7.52 0.57 -2.68
CA SER A 146 7.90 -0.69 -2.03
C SER A 146 7.86 -1.81 -3.06
N PRO A 147 8.94 -2.60 -3.26
CA PRO A 147 8.97 -3.67 -4.24
C PRO A 147 8.10 -4.85 -3.81
N LEU A 148 7.67 -5.66 -4.78
CA LEU A 148 6.82 -6.82 -4.54
C LEU A 148 7.40 -7.79 -3.50
N VAL A 149 8.72 -8.04 -3.55
CA VAL A 149 9.40 -8.92 -2.58
C VAL A 149 9.27 -8.38 -1.15
N ALA A 150 9.39 -7.08 -0.95
CA ALA A 150 9.23 -6.46 0.37
C ALA A 150 7.79 -6.59 0.88
N ILE A 151 6.81 -6.41 0.01
CA ILE A 151 5.39 -6.59 0.32
C ILE A 151 5.12 -8.05 0.72
N LYS A 152 5.63 -9.02 -0.06
CA LYS A 152 5.47 -10.46 0.25
C LYS A 152 6.07 -10.83 1.61
N VAL A 153 7.29 -10.37 1.90
CA VAL A 153 7.96 -10.61 3.19
C VAL A 153 7.18 -9.97 4.33
N PHE A 154 6.70 -8.75 4.15
CA PHE A 154 5.91 -8.03 5.14
C PHE A 154 4.62 -8.78 5.49
N LEU A 155 3.86 -9.21 4.49
CA LEU A 155 2.62 -9.96 4.69
C LEU A 155 2.87 -11.34 5.31
N LYS A 156 3.92 -12.06 4.88
CA LYS A 156 4.32 -13.35 5.49
C LYS A 156 4.63 -13.19 6.98
N LYS A 157 5.33 -12.13 7.38
CA LYS A 157 5.61 -11.86 8.81
C LYS A 157 4.34 -11.53 9.60
N ALA A 158 3.42 -10.78 9.03
CA ALA A 158 2.13 -10.50 9.65
C ALA A 158 1.34 -11.78 9.94
N THR A 159 1.34 -12.72 8.99
CA THR A 159 0.70 -14.05 9.14
C THR A 159 1.38 -14.88 10.22
N ALA A 160 2.71 -14.98 10.21
CA ALA A 160 3.48 -15.77 11.18
C ALA A 160 3.29 -15.30 12.63
N LYS A 161 3.02 -14.01 12.85
CA LYS A 161 2.74 -13.43 14.17
C LYS A 161 1.29 -13.63 14.64
N GLY A 162 0.44 -14.31 13.85
CA GLY A 162 -0.96 -14.50 14.18
C GLY A 162 -1.81 -13.22 14.08
N GLU A 163 -1.21 -12.12 13.62
CA GLU A 163 -1.89 -10.83 13.43
C GLU A 163 -2.83 -10.83 12.22
N MET A 164 -2.75 -11.88 11.41
CA MET A 164 -3.63 -12.13 10.26
C MET A 164 -4.20 -13.56 10.29
N LYS A 165 -5.08 -13.85 11.24
CA LYS A 165 -5.75 -15.18 11.34
C LYS A 165 -6.61 -15.53 10.12
N LEU A 166 -6.96 -14.57 9.28
CA LEU A 166 -7.83 -14.71 8.12
C LEU A 166 -7.13 -15.25 6.87
N TRP A 167 -5.79 -15.33 6.87
CA TRP A 167 -5.03 -15.80 5.71
C TRP A 167 -5.15 -17.32 5.48
N GLU A 168 -5.25 -18.11 6.56
CA GLU A 168 -5.16 -19.57 6.50
C GLU A 168 -6.42 -20.26 5.96
N LYS A 169 -7.56 -19.58 5.88
CA LYS A 169 -8.84 -20.15 5.41
C LYS A 169 -9.21 -19.76 3.97
N GLY A 170 -8.23 -19.53 3.10
CA GLY A 170 -8.49 -19.16 1.70
C GLY A 170 -8.87 -17.69 1.51
N ASN A 171 -8.98 -16.91 2.56
CA ASN A 171 -9.19 -15.46 2.50
C ASN A 171 -7.81 -14.79 2.43
N GLN A 172 -7.39 -14.39 1.24
CA GLN A 172 -6.22 -13.52 1.09
C GLN A 172 -6.46 -12.19 1.85
N PRO A 173 -5.43 -11.54 2.43
CA PRO A 173 -5.61 -10.27 3.10
C PRO A 173 -6.25 -9.28 2.14
N ARG A 174 -7.21 -8.55 2.63
CA ARG A 174 -7.86 -7.49 1.89
C ARG A 174 -6.89 -6.34 1.74
N LEU A 175 -6.11 -6.34 0.66
CA LEU A 175 -5.19 -5.24 0.33
C LEU A 175 -5.95 -3.94 0.02
N GLY A 176 -7.26 -4.01 -0.21
CA GLY A 176 -8.13 -2.85 -0.37
C GLY A 176 -8.14 -1.90 0.82
N THR A 177 -7.84 -2.39 2.01
CA THR A 177 -7.78 -1.53 3.21
C THR A 177 -6.63 -0.53 3.22
N GLN A 178 -5.60 -0.73 2.40
CA GLN A 178 -4.54 0.27 2.21
C GLN A 178 -4.90 1.29 1.12
N VAL A 179 -5.68 0.90 0.12
CA VAL A 179 -6.19 1.81 -0.93
C VAL A 179 -7.18 2.80 -0.33
N ASP A 180 -8.00 2.35 0.63
CA ASP A 180 -8.99 3.19 1.32
C ASP A 180 -8.35 4.31 2.15
N ARG A 181 -7.01 4.31 2.30
CA ARG A 181 -6.26 5.31 3.05
C ARG A 181 -5.82 6.51 2.21
N ILE A 182 -5.93 6.41 0.92
CA ILE A 182 -5.52 7.45 -0.03
C ILE A 182 -6.53 8.59 -0.07
N TRP A 183 -7.71 8.39 0.51
CA TRP A 183 -8.85 9.29 0.48
C TRP A 183 -9.08 10.09 1.75
#